data_42f4d7bb2852baaa5905f5d1da9c8e3f
#
_entry.id   42f4d7bb2852baaa5905f5d1da9c8e3f
#
_cell.length_a   1.000
_cell.length_b   1.000
_cell.length_c   1.000
_cell.angle_alpha   90.00
_cell.angle_beta   90.00
_cell.angle_gamma   90.00
#
_symmetry.space_group_name_H-M   'P 1'
#
loop_
_entity.id
_entity.type
_entity.pdbx_description
1 polymer ?
#
loop_
_entity_poly.entity_id
_entity_poly.type
_entity_poly.pdbx_seq_one_letter_code
_entity_poly.pdbx_strand_id
1 'polypeptide(L)'
;MNVLLLLLVPLVLFYLASRFYAKYIAKNLGEDPDRPTPATVINDGRDYVPTKKYVVFAHHFSAIAGAGPIIGPTMAVLYGYMPAWLWVVVGGILLGAVHDFTTLFISMREKGKSIAEVARNTLGKTGFNLMISFTLVMLLLVCSSFLSATAISLTSLWPLSKLGVEGSDTILKTVESNGIVYGKIGGIASMSVIIITLTAPLLGWLIFKKGIGTILSYTLASVICIGSILLGIVSPVMMQPFVWMIIISIYVLFASGTPVWVILQPRDFINVQILYGGVLLMVVSIFSVGFSGAEISMPQFNLQEGVKSLGYIWPMMFITIACGAISGFHSLVGGGTTCKQISHETDARKISFNSMLLESLLAVCVLIALGVGLTFADYKMIVWPSDPSLKSNPILGFSLAAGRLFNMGLGIPVSLGTVFGILLVEGFVITTLDAAVRLNRYLFEELWTILFKKPHKILMNPWFNSCLTVIMMFILAYTNAFSVLWPIFGTANQLLAALALITVSSWLVLRGRKYFFALFPALFMLATTISALVLLFMDYIKKSNYILLAVDILLLVLSGGVALLAIKTFLKKGKKEEIKENLA
;
A
#
# COMPACT_ATOMS: atom_id res chain seq x y z
N MET A 1 -23.52 -6.04 -15.54
CA MET A 1 -23.23 -4.60 -15.82
C MET A 1 -22.06 -4.54 -16.79
N ASN A 2 -22.12 -3.67 -17.81
CA ASN A 2 -21.07 -3.59 -18.83
C ASN A 2 -19.72 -3.21 -18.19
N VAL A 3 -18.68 -3.96 -18.52
CA VAL A 3 -17.30 -3.79 -18.03
C VAL A 3 -16.77 -2.37 -18.31
N LEU A 4 -17.12 -1.80 -19.48
CA LEU A 4 -16.72 -0.43 -19.83
C LEU A 4 -17.30 0.62 -18.88
N LEU A 5 -18.53 0.47 -18.43
CA LEU A 5 -19.14 1.43 -17.48
C LEU A 5 -18.42 1.41 -16.14
N LEU A 6 -17.99 0.23 -15.68
CA LEU A 6 -17.21 0.11 -14.43
C LEU A 6 -15.85 0.81 -14.50
N LEU A 7 -15.28 0.98 -15.69
CA LEU A 7 -14.02 1.71 -15.88
C LEU A 7 -14.26 3.19 -16.22
N LEU A 8 -15.19 3.50 -17.14
CA LEU A 8 -15.39 4.87 -17.63
C LEU A 8 -15.99 5.81 -16.59
N VAL A 9 -16.93 5.31 -15.76
CA VAL A 9 -17.53 6.12 -14.69
C VAL A 9 -16.46 6.61 -13.69
N PRO A 10 -15.58 5.75 -13.12
CA PRO A 10 -14.49 6.23 -12.28
C PRO A 10 -13.54 7.18 -12.99
N LEU A 11 -13.17 6.92 -14.25
CA LEU A 11 -12.29 7.81 -15.01
C LEU A 11 -12.87 9.23 -15.11
N VAL A 12 -14.16 9.35 -15.42
CA VAL A 12 -14.83 10.65 -15.47
C VAL A 12 -14.89 11.30 -14.09
N LEU A 13 -15.28 10.55 -13.05
CA LEU A 13 -15.35 11.06 -11.68
C LEU A 13 -13.98 11.49 -11.15
N PHE A 14 -12.93 10.73 -11.41
CA PHE A 14 -11.56 11.07 -11.02
C PHE A 14 -11.05 12.31 -11.75
N TYR A 15 -11.35 12.43 -13.05
CA TYR A 15 -11.03 13.63 -13.81
C TYR A 15 -11.73 14.88 -13.25
N LEU A 16 -13.02 14.77 -12.96
CA LEU A 16 -13.79 15.88 -12.36
C LEU A 16 -13.28 16.22 -10.96
N ALA A 17 -12.95 15.22 -10.14
CA ALA A 17 -12.38 15.42 -8.82
C ALA A 17 -11.01 16.12 -8.90
N SER A 18 -10.12 15.69 -9.78
CA SER A 18 -8.82 16.33 -10.03
C SER A 18 -8.98 17.78 -10.52
N ARG A 19 -9.94 18.04 -11.40
CA ARG A 19 -10.15 19.35 -12.02
C ARG A 19 -10.80 20.37 -11.08
N PHE A 20 -11.78 19.94 -10.29
CA PHE A 20 -12.64 20.83 -9.49
C PHE A 20 -12.43 20.68 -7.99
N TYR A 21 -12.54 19.45 -7.46
CA TYR A 21 -12.48 19.20 -6.02
C TYR A 21 -11.08 19.44 -5.45
N ALA A 22 -10.03 19.00 -6.14
CA ALA A 22 -8.65 19.29 -5.74
C ALA A 22 -8.35 20.80 -5.68
N LYS A 23 -8.89 21.60 -6.60
CA LYS A 23 -8.76 23.07 -6.58
C LYS A 23 -9.51 23.69 -5.41
N TYR A 24 -10.70 23.17 -5.09
CA TYR A 24 -11.46 23.63 -3.92
C TYR A 24 -10.65 23.41 -2.63
N ILE A 25 -10.05 22.23 -2.45
CA ILE A 25 -9.20 21.93 -1.31
C ILE A 25 -7.97 22.85 -1.28
N ALA A 26 -7.28 23.02 -2.41
CA ALA A 26 -6.11 23.89 -2.55
C ALA A 26 -6.39 25.33 -2.13
N LYS A 27 -7.54 25.89 -2.56
CA LYS A 27 -8.00 27.22 -2.17
C LYS A 27 -8.17 27.33 -0.65
N ASN A 28 -8.77 26.32 -0.01
CA ASN A 28 -8.98 26.31 1.44
C ASN A 28 -7.68 26.09 2.22
N LEU A 29 -6.70 25.34 1.67
CA LEU A 29 -5.35 25.24 2.20
C LEU A 29 -4.53 26.51 2.01
N GLY A 30 -4.98 27.43 1.12
CA GLY A 30 -4.26 28.65 0.76
C GLY A 30 -3.01 28.38 -0.06
N GLU A 31 -3.15 27.52 -1.08
CA GLU A 31 -2.12 27.28 -2.08
C GLU A 31 -1.66 28.62 -2.69
N ASP A 32 -0.35 28.84 -2.75
CA ASP A 32 0.29 30.07 -3.20
C ASP A 32 1.36 29.70 -4.24
N PRO A 33 1.18 30.07 -5.51
CA PRO A 33 2.13 29.72 -6.58
C PRO A 33 3.51 30.37 -6.41
N ASP A 34 3.58 31.51 -5.71
CA ASP A 34 4.82 32.29 -5.56
C ASP A 34 5.59 31.90 -4.30
N ARG A 35 5.02 31.05 -3.45
CA ARG A 35 5.66 30.61 -2.22
C ARG A 35 6.79 29.61 -2.51
N PRO A 36 8.03 29.89 -2.05
CA PRO A 36 9.13 28.95 -2.19
C PRO A 36 8.89 27.69 -1.35
N THR A 37 9.25 26.54 -1.89
CA THR A 37 9.11 25.24 -1.22
C THR A 37 10.34 24.94 -0.36
N PRO A 38 10.24 24.01 0.61
CA PRO A 38 11.40 23.55 1.36
C PRO A 38 12.52 22.99 0.47
N ALA A 39 12.15 22.31 -0.64
CA ALA A 39 13.10 21.80 -1.60
C ALA A 39 13.98 22.90 -2.21
N THR A 40 13.39 24.05 -2.52
CA THR A 40 14.12 25.19 -3.14
C THR A 40 14.90 26.02 -2.13
N VAL A 41 14.38 26.16 -0.88
CA VAL A 41 15.00 26.99 0.16
C VAL A 41 16.16 26.29 0.86
N ILE A 42 15.98 25.01 1.21
CA ILE A 42 17.00 24.24 1.96
C ILE A 42 18.04 23.68 1.01
N ASN A 43 17.60 23.00 -0.05
CA ASN A 43 18.41 22.47 -1.16
C ASN A 43 19.78 21.89 -0.72
N ASP A 44 19.73 20.93 0.22
CA ASP A 44 20.93 20.31 0.78
C ASP A 44 21.61 19.28 -0.13
N GLY A 45 21.03 19.01 -1.31
CA GLY A 45 21.50 18.03 -2.29
C GLY A 45 21.40 16.57 -1.85
N ARG A 46 20.75 16.31 -0.71
CA ARG A 46 20.61 14.96 -0.13
C ARG A 46 19.15 14.56 0.05
N ASP A 47 18.42 15.27 0.90
CA ASP A 47 17.01 15.02 1.20
C ASP A 47 16.12 16.08 0.53
N TYR A 48 16.55 17.32 0.49
CA TYR A 48 15.87 18.45 -0.11
C TYR A 48 16.48 18.76 -1.48
N VAL A 49 15.85 18.21 -2.54
CA VAL A 49 16.35 18.35 -3.90
C VAL A 49 15.22 18.79 -4.82
N PRO A 50 15.21 20.03 -5.33
CA PRO A 50 14.19 20.49 -6.28
C PRO A 50 14.17 19.60 -7.51
N THR A 51 13.07 18.93 -7.74
CA THR A 51 12.96 17.90 -8.79
C THR A 51 11.81 18.20 -9.73
N LYS A 52 11.94 17.82 -11.01
CA LYS A 52 10.90 18.00 -12.01
C LYS A 52 9.63 17.26 -11.63
N LYS A 53 8.47 17.92 -11.77
CA LYS A 53 7.16 17.41 -11.33
C LYS A 53 6.86 15.97 -11.77
N TYR A 54 7.11 15.61 -13.02
CA TYR A 54 6.81 14.26 -13.51
C TYR A 54 7.69 13.18 -12.87
N VAL A 55 8.92 13.52 -12.49
CA VAL A 55 9.82 12.60 -11.76
C VAL A 55 9.32 12.40 -10.33
N VAL A 56 8.94 13.50 -9.66
CA VAL A 56 8.37 13.43 -8.30
C VAL A 56 7.06 12.67 -8.30
N PHE A 57 6.20 12.87 -9.32
CA PHE A 57 4.95 12.12 -9.48
C PHE A 57 5.21 10.62 -9.61
N ALA A 58 6.12 10.22 -10.49
CA ALA A 58 6.47 8.82 -10.71
C ALA A 58 7.02 8.17 -9.43
N HIS A 59 7.94 8.86 -8.73
CA HIS A 59 8.49 8.40 -7.46
C HIS A 59 7.40 8.28 -6.39
N HIS A 60 6.56 9.31 -6.22
CA HIS A 60 5.49 9.31 -5.23
C HIS A 60 4.47 8.19 -5.50
N PHE A 61 4.00 8.08 -6.75
CA PHE A 61 3.06 7.04 -7.15
C PHE A 61 3.63 5.63 -6.92
N SER A 62 4.87 5.38 -7.35
CA SER A 62 5.53 4.09 -7.12
C SER A 62 5.68 3.75 -5.63
N ALA A 63 5.89 4.76 -4.78
CA ALA A 63 6.05 4.55 -3.34
C ALA A 63 4.73 4.30 -2.61
N ILE A 64 3.61 4.89 -3.05
CA ILE A 64 2.30 4.72 -2.44
C ILE A 64 1.55 3.50 -3.02
N ALA A 65 1.61 3.28 -4.33
CA ALA A 65 0.94 2.18 -5.03
C ALA A 65 1.60 0.83 -4.73
N GLY A 66 1.61 0.45 -3.45
CA GLY A 66 2.08 -0.85 -3.00
C GLY A 66 1.13 -2.00 -3.40
N ALA A 67 1.23 -3.14 -2.73
CA ALA A 67 0.33 -4.29 -2.96
C ALA A 67 -1.10 -4.05 -2.41
N GLY A 68 -1.30 -3.03 -1.58
CA GLY A 68 -2.58 -2.74 -0.95
C GLY A 68 -3.76 -2.55 -1.90
N PRO A 69 -3.64 -1.74 -2.98
CA PRO A 69 -4.71 -1.54 -3.96
C PRO A 69 -5.01 -2.78 -4.80
N ILE A 70 -4.20 -3.82 -4.72
CA ILE A 70 -4.43 -5.12 -5.37
C ILE A 70 -5.01 -6.11 -4.37
N ILE A 71 -4.35 -6.33 -3.25
CA ILE A 71 -4.75 -7.33 -2.26
C ILE A 71 -6.07 -6.95 -1.58
N GLY A 72 -6.25 -5.69 -1.19
CA GLY A 72 -7.46 -5.21 -0.53
C GLY A 72 -8.74 -5.49 -1.33
N PRO A 73 -8.86 -4.99 -2.56
CA PRO A 73 -9.99 -5.31 -3.44
C PRO A 73 -10.15 -6.80 -3.69
N THR A 74 -9.04 -7.55 -3.86
CA THR A 74 -9.08 -9.00 -4.05
C THR A 74 -9.69 -9.73 -2.85
N MET A 75 -9.38 -9.30 -1.63
CA MET A 75 -9.97 -9.86 -0.42
C MET A 75 -11.45 -9.46 -0.27
N ALA A 76 -11.80 -8.22 -0.59
CA ALA A 76 -13.11 -7.65 -0.32
C ALA A 76 -14.19 -7.98 -1.35
N VAL A 77 -13.81 -8.41 -2.56
CA VAL A 77 -14.79 -8.80 -3.60
C VAL A 77 -15.70 -9.95 -3.15
N LEU A 78 -15.39 -10.60 -2.04
CA LEU A 78 -16.24 -11.57 -1.36
C LEU A 78 -17.62 -11.02 -1.01
N TYR A 79 -17.74 -9.73 -0.68
CA TYR A 79 -19.04 -9.03 -0.47
C TYR A 79 -19.80 -8.74 -1.77
N GLY A 80 -19.22 -9.07 -2.90
CA GLY A 80 -19.64 -8.66 -4.23
C GLY A 80 -18.80 -7.51 -4.78
N TYR A 81 -18.73 -7.41 -6.12
CA TYR A 81 -17.87 -6.39 -6.73
C TYR A 81 -18.43 -4.96 -6.58
N MET A 82 -19.74 -4.78 -6.49
CA MET A 82 -20.36 -3.45 -6.45
C MET A 82 -20.07 -2.68 -5.14
N PRO A 83 -20.24 -3.25 -3.94
CA PRO A 83 -19.87 -2.57 -2.70
C PRO A 83 -18.38 -2.18 -2.67
N ALA A 84 -17.50 -3.08 -3.09
CA ALA A 84 -16.06 -2.85 -3.17
C ALA A 84 -15.74 -1.71 -4.15
N TRP A 85 -16.34 -1.72 -5.34
CA TRP A 85 -16.17 -0.69 -6.36
C TRP A 85 -16.64 0.68 -5.90
N LEU A 86 -17.82 0.75 -5.26
CA LEU A 86 -18.34 2.01 -4.70
C LEU A 86 -17.39 2.58 -3.64
N TRP A 87 -16.89 1.72 -2.74
CA TRP A 87 -15.97 2.17 -1.71
C TRP A 87 -14.64 2.68 -2.29
N VAL A 88 -14.07 2.00 -3.28
CA VAL A 88 -12.84 2.43 -3.96
C VAL A 88 -13.05 3.80 -4.63
N VAL A 89 -14.14 3.98 -5.36
CA VAL A 89 -14.38 5.23 -6.11
C VAL A 89 -14.69 6.39 -5.18
N VAL A 90 -15.66 6.22 -4.28
CA VAL A 90 -16.11 7.29 -3.37
C VAL A 90 -15.05 7.56 -2.30
N GLY A 91 -14.52 6.51 -1.69
CA GLY A 91 -13.46 6.62 -0.68
C GLY A 91 -12.19 7.23 -1.23
N GLY A 92 -11.76 6.82 -2.44
CA GLY A 92 -10.60 7.38 -3.11
C GLY A 92 -10.70 8.87 -3.37
N ILE A 93 -11.87 9.37 -3.79
CA ILE A 93 -12.09 10.80 -4.06
C ILE A 93 -12.24 11.60 -2.76
N LEU A 94 -13.17 11.19 -1.88
CA LEU A 94 -13.62 12.02 -0.76
C LEU A 94 -12.75 11.88 0.49
N LEU A 95 -12.02 10.76 0.61
CA LEU A 95 -11.18 10.48 1.77
C LEU A 95 -9.71 10.36 1.39
N GLY A 96 -9.34 9.44 0.50
CA GLY A 96 -7.95 9.15 0.17
C GLY A 96 -7.22 10.33 -0.48
N ALA A 97 -7.76 10.88 -1.55
CA ALA A 97 -7.11 12.02 -2.24
C ALA A 97 -7.08 13.29 -1.37
N VAL A 98 -8.09 13.48 -0.49
CA VAL A 98 -8.08 14.56 0.52
C VAL A 98 -6.96 14.33 1.52
N HIS A 99 -6.86 13.10 2.06
CA HIS A 99 -5.81 12.72 3.02
C HIS A 99 -4.41 12.96 2.43
N ASP A 100 -4.16 12.41 1.26
CA ASP A 100 -2.83 12.44 0.66
C ASP A 100 -2.39 13.86 0.32
N PHE A 101 -3.26 14.63 -0.33
CA PHE A 101 -2.93 16.01 -0.68
C PHE A 101 -2.74 16.89 0.55
N THR A 102 -3.64 16.80 1.53
CA THR A 102 -3.56 17.68 2.71
C THR A 102 -2.37 17.36 3.59
N THR A 103 -2.05 16.08 3.82
CA THR A 103 -0.89 15.66 4.63
C THR A 103 0.43 16.05 3.98
N LEU A 104 0.58 15.84 2.66
CA LEU A 104 1.76 16.28 1.93
C LEU A 104 1.89 17.80 1.95
N PHE A 105 0.80 18.54 1.72
CA PHE A 105 0.79 19.99 1.68
C PHE A 105 1.20 20.60 3.03
N ILE A 106 0.64 20.15 4.15
CA ILE A 106 1.00 20.67 5.45
C ILE A 106 2.42 20.30 5.86
N SER A 107 2.90 19.10 5.51
CA SER A 107 4.29 18.70 5.70
C SER A 107 5.25 19.65 4.96
N MET A 108 4.92 20.01 3.73
CA MET A 108 5.68 21.00 2.95
C MET A 108 5.64 22.38 3.61
N ARG A 109 4.47 22.84 4.09
CA ARG A 109 4.29 24.10 4.82
C ARG A 109 5.05 24.15 6.14
N GLU A 110 5.23 23.01 6.79
CA GLU A 110 6.00 22.85 8.03
C GLU A 110 7.48 22.48 7.75
N LYS A 111 8.03 22.96 6.62
CA LYS A 111 9.46 22.81 6.25
C LYS A 111 9.90 21.37 6.00
N GLY A 112 9.03 20.54 5.45
CA GLY A 112 9.32 19.13 5.15
C GLY A 112 9.29 18.20 6.37
N LYS A 113 8.58 18.60 7.43
CA LYS A 113 8.41 17.78 8.64
C LYS A 113 7.46 16.63 8.41
N SER A 114 7.70 15.50 9.09
CA SER A 114 6.79 14.36 9.10
C SER A 114 5.43 14.72 9.72
N ILE A 115 4.38 13.94 9.42
CA ILE A 115 3.06 14.16 10.01
C ILE A 115 3.08 14.06 11.55
N ALA A 116 3.97 13.23 12.12
CA ALA A 116 4.16 13.13 13.56
C ALA A 116 4.76 14.43 14.15
N GLU A 117 5.75 15.02 13.48
CA GLU A 117 6.29 16.32 13.90
C GLU A 117 5.28 17.47 13.73
N VAL A 118 4.43 17.42 12.70
CA VAL A 118 3.29 18.34 12.57
C VAL A 118 2.33 18.17 13.75
N ALA A 119 2.05 16.93 14.18
CA ALA A 119 1.26 16.66 15.38
C ALA A 119 1.89 17.23 16.64
N ARG A 120 3.23 17.26 16.76
CA ARG A 120 3.92 17.95 17.85
C ARG A 120 3.57 19.44 17.95
N ASN A 121 3.50 20.10 16.80
CA ASN A 121 3.19 21.54 16.73
C ASN A 121 1.71 21.85 16.96
N THR A 122 0.81 20.87 16.71
CA THR A 122 -0.65 21.03 16.78
C THR A 122 -1.26 20.45 18.06
N LEU A 123 -0.83 19.24 18.44
CA LEU A 123 -1.34 18.46 19.56
C LEU A 123 -0.37 18.39 20.75
N GLY A 124 0.84 18.95 20.59
CA GLY A 124 1.87 18.97 21.62
C GLY A 124 2.74 17.70 21.67
N LYS A 125 3.67 17.68 22.65
CA LYS A 125 4.66 16.59 22.81
C LYS A 125 3.99 15.22 23.00
N THR A 126 2.89 15.16 23.74
CA THR A 126 2.14 13.92 23.95
C THR A 126 1.55 13.40 22.63
N GLY A 127 1.00 14.30 21.78
CA GLY A 127 0.51 13.93 20.46
C GLY A 127 1.60 13.35 19.56
N PHE A 128 2.79 13.95 19.58
CA PHE A 128 3.97 13.42 18.87
C PHE A 128 4.33 12.00 19.33
N ASN A 129 4.46 11.80 20.67
CA ASN A 129 4.84 10.50 21.22
C ASN A 129 3.83 9.41 20.86
N LEU A 130 2.52 9.70 20.95
CA LEU A 130 1.46 8.77 20.58
C LEU A 130 1.50 8.43 19.08
N MET A 131 1.73 9.43 18.22
CA MET A 131 1.84 9.22 16.77
C MET A 131 3.04 8.35 16.40
N ILE A 132 4.21 8.57 16.99
CA ILE A 132 5.41 7.74 16.75
C ILE A 132 5.14 6.29 17.18
N SER A 133 4.63 6.08 18.40
CA SER A 133 4.34 4.73 18.91
C SER A 133 3.32 4.02 18.04
N PHE A 134 2.26 4.73 17.61
CA PHE A 134 1.24 4.19 16.73
C PHE A 134 1.82 3.78 15.36
N THR A 135 2.60 4.68 14.74
CA THR A 135 3.20 4.44 13.43
C THR A 135 4.16 3.25 13.46
N LEU A 136 4.91 3.08 14.54
CA LEU A 136 5.80 1.94 14.72
C LEU A 136 5.03 0.62 14.72
N VAL A 137 3.96 0.52 15.49
CA VAL A 137 3.11 -0.69 15.56
C VAL A 137 2.47 -0.97 14.19
N MET A 138 1.94 0.07 13.53
CA MET A 138 1.34 -0.05 12.20
C MET A 138 2.34 -0.58 11.17
N LEU A 139 3.57 -0.05 11.15
CA LEU A 139 4.61 -0.53 10.23
C LEU A 139 5.03 -1.97 10.51
N LEU A 140 5.04 -2.42 11.77
CA LEU A 140 5.27 -3.83 12.10
C LEU A 140 4.19 -4.73 11.51
N LEU A 141 2.92 -4.31 11.57
CA LEU A 141 1.80 -5.04 10.97
C LEU A 141 1.90 -5.08 9.44
N VAL A 142 2.29 -3.95 8.79
CA VAL A 142 2.58 -3.90 7.35
C VAL A 142 3.64 -4.93 6.99
N CYS A 143 4.80 -4.87 7.66
CA CYS A 143 5.92 -5.77 7.40
C CYS A 143 5.52 -7.24 7.56
N SER A 144 4.79 -7.56 8.64
CA SER A 144 4.36 -8.93 8.92
C SER A 144 3.38 -9.47 7.88
N SER A 145 2.39 -8.65 7.49
CA SER A 145 1.41 -9.02 6.46
C SER A 145 2.08 -9.24 5.11
N PHE A 146 3.00 -8.36 4.74
CA PHE A 146 3.68 -8.46 3.44
C PHE A 146 4.69 -9.61 3.41
N LEU A 147 5.41 -9.87 4.51
CA LEU A 147 6.28 -11.05 4.59
C LEU A 147 5.49 -12.35 4.39
N SER A 148 4.34 -12.48 5.04
CA SER A 148 3.47 -13.65 4.90
C SER A 148 2.91 -13.77 3.47
N ALA A 149 2.39 -12.67 2.90
CA ALA A 149 1.83 -12.65 1.55
C ALA A 149 2.87 -13.05 0.49
N THR A 150 4.07 -12.47 0.54
CA THR A 150 5.17 -12.78 -0.38
C THR A 150 5.59 -14.24 -0.28
N ALA A 151 5.80 -14.76 0.93
CA ALA A 151 6.22 -16.15 1.11
C ALA A 151 5.18 -17.16 0.55
N ILE A 152 3.88 -16.85 0.67
CA ILE A 152 2.81 -17.68 0.11
C ILE A 152 2.78 -17.57 -1.41
N SER A 153 2.90 -16.37 -1.96
CA SER A 153 2.83 -16.11 -3.40
C SER A 153 3.99 -16.76 -4.16
N LEU A 154 5.23 -16.64 -3.65
CA LEU A 154 6.42 -17.24 -4.26
C LEU A 154 6.41 -18.77 -4.24
N THR A 155 5.51 -19.38 -3.49
CA THR A 155 5.33 -20.85 -3.43
C THR A 155 4.07 -21.33 -4.16
N SER A 156 3.41 -20.45 -4.92
CA SER A 156 2.12 -20.75 -5.57
C SER A 156 2.23 -21.83 -6.62
N LEU A 157 1.34 -22.82 -6.49
CA LEU A 157 1.09 -23.89 -7.44
C LEU A 157 -0.36 -23.78 -7.93
N TRP A 158 -0.60 -24.05 -9.21
CA TRP A 158 -1.97 -24.06 -9.76
C TRP A 158 -2.17 -25.19 -10.75
N PRO A 159 -3.34 -25.90 -10.75
CA PRO A 159 -3.62 -26.98 -11.68
C PRO A 159 -3.57 -26.49 -13.13
N LEU A 160 -2.83 -27.19 -14.00
CA LEU A 160 -2.71 -26.83 -15.43
C LEU A 160 -4.06 -26.86 -16.15
N SER A 161 -4.91 -27.83 -15.86
CA SER A 161 -6.27 -27.93 -16.42
C SER A 161 -7.10 -26.66 -16.20
N LYS A 162 -6.88 -25.95 -15.10
CA LYS A 162 -7.56 -24.69 -14.78
C LYS A 162 -6.89 -23.45 -15.41
N LEU A 163 -5.69 -23.60 -15.98
CA LEU A 163 -5.04 -22.55 -16.77
C LEU A 163 -5.48 -22.59 -18.25
N GLY A 164 -6.32 -23.59 -18.64
CA GLY A 164 -6.68 -23.81 -20.03
C GLY A 164 -5.53 -24.39 -20.88
N VAL A 165 -4.56 -25.04 -20.23
CA VAL A 165 -3.42 -25.69 -20.88
C VAL A 165 -3.62 -27.20 -20.76
N GLU A 166 -3.79 -27.89 -21.88
CA GLU A 166 -3.87 -29.33 -21.94
C GLU A 166 -2.52 -29.93 -22.35
N GLY A 167 -2.04 -30.91 -21.57
CA GLY A 167 -0.89 -31.74 -21.94
C GLY A 167 0.49 -31.07 -21.75
N SER A 168 1.45 -31.53 -22.58
CA SER A 168 2.87 -31.15 -22.51
C SER A 168 3.22 -29.78 -23.10
N ASP A 169 2.27 -29.07 -23.68
CA ASP A 169 2.50 -27.83 -24.43
C ASP A 169 2.55 -26.55 -23.55
N THR A 170 2.96 -26.71 -22.29
CA THR A 170 3.10 -25.57 -21.39
C THR A 170 4.56 -25.13 -21.29
N ILE A 171 4.77 -23.81 -21.30
CA ILE A 171 6.07 -23.20 -20.96
C ILE A 171 6.39 -23.34 -19.46
N LEU A 172 5.40 -23.72 -18.63
CA LEU A 172 5.56 -23.84 -17.18
C LEU A 172 6.20 -25.18 -16.83
N LYS A 173 7.19 -25.18 -15.96
CA LYS A 173 7.63 -26.41 -15.29
C LYS A 173 6.52 -26.90 -14.35
N THR A 174 6.34 -28.20 -14.32
CA THR A 174 5.23 -28.84 -13.61
C THR A 174 5.69 -29.69 -12.43
N VAL A 175 4.76 -30.02 -11.57
CA VAL A 175 4.87 -31.04 -10.53
C VAL A 175 3.55 -31.79 -10.44
N GLU A 176 3.63 -33.09 -10.34
CA GLU A 176 2.47 -33.93 -10.11
C GLU A 176 2.27 -34.21 -8.62
N SER A 177 1.04 -34.05 -8.16
CA SER A 177 0.64 -34.38 -6.79
C SER A 177 -0.78 -34.90 -6.78
N ASN A 178 -0.99 -36.07 -6.19
CA ASN A 178 -2.30 -36.75 -6.11
C ASN A 178 -3.01 -36.90 -7.46
N GLY A 179 -2.27 -37.20 -8.54
CA GLY A 179 -2.81 -37.34 -9.88
C GLY A 179 -3.20 -36.03 -10.59
N ILE A 180 -2.90 -34.88 -9.99
CA ILE A 180 -3.12 -33.56 -10.57
C ILE A 180 -1.78 -32.95 -10.93
N VAL A 181 -1.67 -32.43 -12.17
CA VAL A 181 -0.48 -31.72 -12.64
C VAL A 181 -0.61 -30.23 -12.35
N TYR A 182 0.33 -29.71 -11.57
CA TYR A 182 0.39 -28.29 -11.18
C TYR A 182 1.52 -27.57 -11.91
N GLY A 183 1.27 -26.34 -12.36
CA GLY A 183 2.30 -25.41 -12.83
C GLY A 183 3.00 -24.72 -11.67
N LYS A 184 4.35 -24.61 -11.72
CA LYS A 184 5.19 -23.95 -10.72
C LYS A 184 5.22 -22.43 -10.93
N ILE A 185 4.06 -21.75 -10.84
CA ILE A 185 3.90 -20.33 -11.18
C ILE A 185 4.74 -19.46 -10.20
N GLY A 186 4.61 -19.70 -8.90
CA GLY A 186 5.37 -18.98 -7.88
C GLY A 186 6.89 -19.16 -8.02
N GLY A 187 7.33 -20.32 -8.53
CA GLY A 187 8.74 -20.59 -8.74
C GLY A 187 9.40 -19.70 -9.81
N ILE A 188 8.64 -19.29 -10.83
CA ILE A 188 9.11 -18.34 -11.86
C ILE A 188 9.30 -16.95 -11.23
N ALA A 189 8.33 -16.50 -10.47
CA ALA A 189 8.41 -15.24 -9.75
C ALA A 189 9.57 -15.24 -8.73
N SER A 190 9.78 -16.36 -8.03
CA SER A 190 10.89 -16.55 -7.10
C SER A 190 12.26 -16.34 -7.76
N MET A 191 12.49 -16.97 -8.91
CA MET A 191 13.75 -16.79 -9.66
C MET A 191 13.91 -15.35 -10.11
N SER A 192 12.84 -14.73 -10.63
CA SER A 192 12.89 -13.32 -11.06
C SER A 192 13.23 -12.38 -9.91
N VAL A 193 12.61 -12.54 -8.74
CA VAL A 193 12.92 -11.76 -7.53
C VAL A 193 14.38 -11.92 -7.11
N ILE A 194 14.92 -13.15 -7.15
CA ILE A 194 16.33 -13.42 -6.84
C ILE A 194 17.24 -12.67 -7.81
N ILE A 195 17.04 -12.81 -9.11
CA ILE A 195 17.87 -12.18 -10.15
C ILE A 195 17.84 -10.66 -10.04
N ILE A 196 16.65 -10.06 -9.93
CA ILE A 196 16.48 -8.61 -9.76
C ILE A 196 17.22 -8.13 -8.51
N THR A 197 17.08 -8.85 -7.40
CA THR A 197 17.74 -8.49 -6.13
C THR A 197 19.26 -8.57 -6.21
N LEU A 198 19.81 -9.61 -6.84
CA LEU A 198 21.26 -9.78 -7.00
C LEU A 198 21.88 -8.81 -8.01
N THR A 199 21.14 -8.40 -9.02
CA THR A 199 21.62 -7.46 -10.07
C THR A 199 21.40 -6.00 -9.70
N ALA A 200 20.50 -5.68 -8.77
CA ALA A 200 20.21 -4.31 -8.35
C ALA A 200 21.45 -3.54 -7.86
N PRO A 201 22.38 -4.08 -7.03
CA PRO A 201 23.59 -3.37 -6.61
C PRO A 201 24.51 -3.01 -7.79
N LEU A 202 24.62 -3.89 -8.80
CA LEU A 202 25.40 -3.63 -10.00
C LEU A 202 24.80 -2.47 -10.80
N LEU A 203 23.49 -2.50 -11.03
CA LEU A 203 22.78 -1.40 -11.70
C LEU A 203 22.91 -0.10 -10.92
N GLY A 204 22.77 -0.14 -9.59
CA GLY A 204 22.97 1.01 -8.71
C GLY A 204 24.38 1.60 -8.83
N TRP A 205 25.39 0.77 -8.84
CA TRP A 205 26.78 1.21 -9.05
C TRP A 205 26.97 1.88 -10.42
N LEU A 206 26.41 1.30 -11.49
CA LEU A 206 26.45 1.87 -12.83
C LEU A 206 25.76 3.24 -12.90
N ILE A 207 24.57 3.38 -12.31
CA ILE A 207 23.78 4.63 -12.33
C ILE A 207 24.46 5.70 -11.47
N PHE A 208 24.73 5.40 -10.19
CA PHE A 208 25.10 6.42 -9.21
C PHE A 208 26.61 6.67 -9.11
N LYS A 209 27.46 5.69 -9.45
CA LYS A 209 28.93 5.84 -9.37
C LYS A 209 29.58 6.04 -10.73
N LYS A 210 29.08 5.38 -11.78
CA LYS A 210 29.61 5.54 -13.15
C LYS A 210 28.87 6.60 -13.95
N GLY A 211 27.64 7.01 -13.50
CA GLY A 211 26.88 8.07 -14.15
C GLY A 211 26.41 7.73 -15.56
N ILE A 212 26.00 6.48 -15.81
CA ILE A 212 25.50 6.08 -17.13
C ILE A 212 24.24 6.88 -17.50
N GLY A 213 24.09 7.14 -18.81
CA GLY A 213 22.96 7.92 -19.30
C GLY A 213 21.59 7.26 -19.05
N THR A 214 20.55 8.08 -19.02
CA THR A 214 19.18 7.65 -18.71
C THR A 214 18.69 6.52 -19.64
N ILE A 215 18.91 6.62 -20.94
CA ILE A 215 18.47 5.61 -21.92
C ILE A 215 19.12 4.26 -21.61
N LEU A 216 20.44 4.23 -21.38
CA LEU A 216 21.17 2.99 -21.05
C LEU A 216 20.68 2.40 -19.73
N SER A 217 20.37 3.24 -18.73
CA SER A 217 19.81 2.78 -17.45
C SER A 217 18.46 2.06 -17.63
N TYR A 218 17.54 2.64 -18.42
CA TYR A 218 16.26 2.01 -18.74
C TYR A 218 16.43 0.72 -19.55
N THR A 219 17.31 0.72 -20.54
CA THR A 219 17.59 -0.49 -21.34
C THR A 219 18.13 -1.63 -20.47
N LEU A 220 19.11 -1.35 -19.61
CA LEU A 220 19.67 -2.36 -18.71
C LEU A 220 18.61 -2.88 -17.73
N ALA A 221 17.80 -2.01 -17.14
CA ALA A 221 16.71 -2.41 -16.26
C ALA A 221 15.69 -3.30 -16.98
N SER A 222 15.31 -2.97 -18.23
CA SER A 222 14.41 -3.79 -19.05
C SER A 222 15.02 -5.15 -19.39
N VAL A 223 16.32 -5.19 -19.73
CA VAL A 223 17.04 -6.45 -20.00
C VAL A 223 17.08 -7.33 -18.75
N ILE A 224 17.38 -6.75 -17.59
CA ILE A 224 17.37 -7.48 -16.31
C ILE A 224 15.97 -8.03 -16.04
N CYS A 225 14.93 -7.21 -16.22
CA CYS A 225 13.55 -7.59 -16.00
C CYS A 225 13.13 -8.77 -16.89
N ILE A 226 13.30 -8.64 -18.21
CA ILE A 226 12.93 -9.68 -19.19
C ILE A 226 13.80 -10.94 -18.97
N GLY A 227 15.11 -10.76 -18.79
CA GLY A 227 16.03 -11.87 -18.55
C GLY A 227 15.70 -12.65 -17.27
N SER A 228 15.26 -11.97 -16.21
CA SER A 228 14.85 -12.61 -14.95
C SER A 228 13.60 -13.49 -15.13
N ILE A 229 12.64 -13.05 -15.95
CA ILE A 229 11.43 -13.83 -16.27
C ILE A 229 11.82 -15.06 -17.10
N LEU A 230 12.63 -14.90 -18.14
CA LEU A 230 13.07 -16.00 -19.00
C LEU A 230 13.84 -17.05 -18.19
N LEU A 231 14.75 -16.63 -17.32
CA LEU A 231 15.45 -17.54 -16.41
C LEU A 231 14.48 -18.23 -15.46
N GLY A 232 13.48 -17.56 -14.97
CA GLY A 232 12.43 -18.13 -14.12
C GLY A 232 11.63 -19.22 -14.83
N ILE A 233 11.31 -19.04 -16.11
CA ILE A 233 10.61 -20.06 -16.93
C ILE A 233 11.49 -21.32 -17.08
N VAL A 234 12.79 -21.14 -17.36
CA VAL A 234 13.72 -22.26 -17.54
C VAL A 234 14.05 -22.97 -16.24
N SER A 235 14.23 -22.21 -15.16
CA SER A 235 14.71 -22.71 -13.85
C SER A 235 13.88 -22.12 -12.70
N PRO A 236 12.62 -22.52 -12.52
CA PRO A 236 11.79 -22.02 -11.42
C PRO A 236 12.32 -22.51 -10.07
N VAL A 237 12.44 -21.58 -9.10
CA VAL A 237 12.88 -21.88 -7.73
C VAL A 237 11.66 -22.11 -6.85
N MET A 238 11.56 -23.32 -6.28
CA MET A 238 10.49 -23.68 -5.35
C MET A 238 11.09 -24.02 -3.99
N MET A 239 10.63 -23.34 -2.95
CA MET A 239 11.01 -23.60 -1.56
C MET A 239 9.72 -23.59 -0.70
N GLN A 240 9.82 -24.07 0.55
CA GLN A 240 8.71 -23.96 1.48
C GLN A 240 8.48 -22.50 1.90
N PRO A 241 7.23 -22.09 2.20
CA PRO A 241 6.92 -20.71 2.64
C PRO A 241 7.79 -20.24 3.81
N PHE A 242 8.04 -21.13 4.77
CA PHE A 242 8.90 -20.83 5.92
C PHE A 242 10.33 -20.45 5.52
N VAL A 243 10.91 -21.17 4.55
CA VAL A 243 12.27 -20.89 4.04
C VAL A 243 12.28 -19.51 3.36
N TRP A 244 11.24 -19.19 2.57
CA TRP A 244 11.11 -17.86 1.98
C TRP A 244 10.99 -16.76 3.03
N MET A 245 10.22 -16.97 4.10
CA MET A 245 10.13 -16.00 5.21
C MET A 245 11.51 -15.72 5.82
N ILE A 246 12.35 -16.73 6.00
CA ILE A 246 13.72 -16.56 6.50
C ILE A 246 14.58 -15.78 5.50
N ILE A 247 14.59 -16.20 4.22
CA ILE A 247 15.41 -15.57 3.18
C ILE A 247 15.04 -14.10 3.02
N ILE A 248 13.74 -13.78 2.95
CA ILE A 248 13.25 -12.40 2.83
C ILE A 248 13.63 -11.60 4.08
N SER A 249 13.52 -12.17 5.28
CA SER A 249 13.89 -11.50 6.53
C SER A 249 15.37 -11.13 6.57
N ILE A 250 16.24 -12.06 6.16
CA ILE A 250 17.69 -11.80 6.05
C ILE A 250 17.94 -10.71 5.00
N TYR A 251 17.34 -10.84 3.83
CA TYR A 251 17.46 -9.86 2.76
C TYR A 251 17.07 -8.45 3.23
N VAL A 252 15.88 -8.29 3.84
CA VAL A 252 15.36 -7.00 4.29
C VAL A 252 16.24 -6.41 5.41
N LEU A 253 16.81 -7.22 6.28
CA LEU A 253 17.79 -6.78 7.28
C LEU A 253 18.98 -6.08 6.61
N PHE A 254 19.56 -6.69 5.58
CA PHE A 254 20.67 -6.09 4.82
C PHE A 254 20.22 -4.87 4.01
N ALA A 255 19.09 -4.95 3.33
CA ALA A 255 18.53 -3.84 2.53
C ALA A 255 18.26 -2.60 3.39
N SER A 256 17.70 -2.78 4.59
CA SER A 256 17.42 -1.67 5.52
C SER A 256 18.69 -1.06 6.14
N GLY A 257 19.75 -1.83 6.31
CA GLY A 257 21.03 -1.39 6.88
C GLY A 257 21.97 -0.69 5.91
N THR A 258 21.83 -0.96 4.59
CA THR A 258 22.70 -0.41 3.54
C THR A 258 22.19 0.95 3.02
N PRO A 259 23.06 1.77 2.36
CA PRO A 259 22.61 2.99 1.69
C PRO A 259 21.58 2.69 0.60
N VAL A 260 20.57 3.57 0.44
CA VAL A 260 19.43 3.37 -0.46
C VAL A 260 19.81 3.14 -1.93
N TRP A 261 20.90 3.77 -2.39
CA TRP A 261 21.38 3.66 -3.76
C TRP A 261 21.98 2.29 -4.11
N VAL A 262 22.29 1.46 -3.10
CA VAL A 262 22.92 0.13 -3.31
C VAL A 262 21.87 -0.89 -3.76
N ILE A 263 20.77 -1.01 -3.05
CA ILE A 263 19.74 -2.04 -3.28
C ILE A 263 18.39 -1.41 -3.59
N LEU A 264 17.87 -0.54 -2.73
CA LEU A 264 16.50 -0.08 -2.75
C LEU A 264 16.15 0.64 -4.06
N GLN A 265 16.84 1.75 -4.34
CA GLN A 265 16.57 2.58 -5.53
C GLN A 265 16.74 1.83 -6.85
N PRO A 266 17.82 1.07 -7.11
CA PRO A 266 17.98 0.34 -8.36
C PRO A 266 16.94 -0.76 -8.53
N ARG A 267 16.55 -1.44 -7.45
CA ARG A 267 15.52 -2.46 -7.48
C ARG A 267 14.15 -1.87 -7.81
N ASP A 268 13.80 -0.74 -7.17
CA ASP A 268 12.57 -0.01 -7.48
C ASP A 268 12.55 0.45 -8.94
N PHE A 269 13.69 0.90 -9.46
CA PHE A 269 13.82 1.32 -10.85
C PHE A 269 13.62 0.17 -11.85
N ILE A 270 14.01 -1.06 -11.51
CA ILE A 270 13.70 -2.24 -12.32
C ILE A 270 12.21 -2.59 -12.21
N ASN A 271 11.67 -2.66 -10.98
CA ASN A 271 10.30 -3.09 -10.73
C ASN A 271 9.24 -2.11 -11.28
N VAL A 272 9.53 -0.81 -11.31
CA VAL A 272 8.59 0.19 -11.82
C VAL A 272 8.21 -0.03 -13.29
N GLN A 273 9.07 -0.69 -14.06
CA GLN A 273 8.79 -0.99 -15.47
C GLN A 273 7.72 -2.09 -15.60
N ILE A 274 7.76 -3.08 -14.70
CA ILE A 274 6.71 -4.12 -14.61
C ILE A 274 5.38 -3.45 -14.21
N LEU A 275 5.43 -2.48 -13.29
CA LEU A 275 4.25 -1.74 -12.86
C LEU A 275 3.55 -1.02 -14.01
N TYR A 276 4.27 -0.11 -14.67
CA TYR A 276 3.68 0.70 -15.72
C TYR A 276 3.19 -0.17 -16.88
N GLY A 277 3.98 -1.20 -17.25
CA GLY A 277 3.56 -2.19 -18.23
C GLY A 277 2.29 -2.92 -17.82
N GLY A 278 2.20 -3.35 -16.57
CA GLY A 278 1.05 -4.08 -16.03
C GLY A 278 -0.23 -3.25 -15.95
N VAL A 279 -0.13 -2.02 -15.47
CA VAL A 279 -1.28 -1.09 -15.45
C VAL A 279 -1.77 -0.81 -16.87
N LEU A 280 -0.84 -0.54 -17.79
CA LEU A 280 -1.19 -0.32 -19.19
C LEU A 280 -1.87 -1.54 -19.83
N LEU A 281 -1.30 -2.74 -19.62
CA LEU A 281 -1.88 -3.99 -20.11
C LEU A 281 -3.28 -4.23 -19.55
N MET A 282 -3.49 -3.99 -18.25
CA MET A 282 -4.82 -4.11 -17.63
C MET A 282 -5.82 -3.15 -18.29
N VAL A 283 -5.48 -1.87 -18.42
CA VAL A 283 -6.38 -0.87 -19.01
C VAL A 283 -6.72 -1.23 -20.45
N VAL A 284 -5.72 -1.55 -21.28
CA VAL A 284 -5.94 -1.92 -22.69
C VAL A 284 -6.79 -3.19 -22.80
N SER A 285 -6.51 -4.21 -21.97
CA SER A 285 -7.30 -5.45 -21.96
C SER A 285 -8.74 -5.21 -21.51
N ILE A 286 -8.98 -4.36 -20.50
CA ILE A 286 -10.33 -4.02 -20.05
C ILE A 286 -11.10 -3.31 -21.16
N PHE A 287 -10.49 -2.40 -21.90
CA PHE A 287 -11.12 -1.77 -23.07
C PHE A 287 -11.47 -2.80 -24.13
N SER A 288 -10.51 -3.65 -24.52
CA SER A 288 -10.73 -4.69 -25.53
C SER A 288 -11.87 -5.64 -25.16
N VAL A 289 -11.83 -6.19 -23.93
CA VAL A 289 -12.84 -7.11 -23.38
C VAL A 289 -14.21 -6.41 -23.26
N GLY A 290 -14.22 -5.16 -22.86
CA GLY A 290 -15.44 -4.37 -22.71
C GLY A 290 -16.14 -4.08 -24.03
N PHE A 291 -15.40 -3.85 -25.11
CA PHE A 291 -15.96 -3.73 -26.48
C PHE A 291 -16.44 -5.06 -27.02
N SER A 292 -15.85 -6.16 -26.62
CA SER A 292 -16.31 -7.52 -27.00
C SER A 292 -17.58 -7.96 -26.24
N GLY A 293 -18.12 -7.14 -25.35
CA GLY A 293 -19.36 -7.43 -24.63
C GLY A 293 -19.22 -8.44 -23.50
N ALA A 294 -18.01 -8.63 -22.96
CA ALA A 294 -17.80 -9.56 -21.85
C ALA A 294 -18.57 -9.15 -20.60
N GLU A 295 -19.08 -10.15 -19.90
CA GLU A 295 -19.85 -10.00 -18.67
C GLU A 295 -19.00 -10.33 -17.44
N ILE A 296 -19.41 -9.76 -16.30
CA ILE A 296 -18.78 -10.05 -15.01
C ILE A 296 -19.38 -11.34 -14.46
N SER A 297 -18.51 -12.33 -14.19
CA SER A 297 -18.88 -13.64 -13.63
C SER A 297 -19.02 -13.62 -12.10
N MET A 298 -18.49 -12.59 -11.43
CA MET A 298 -18.60 -12.41 -9.98
C MET A 298 -19.96 -11.86 -9.57
N PRO A 299 -20.51 -12.25 -8.39
CA PRO A 299 -21.76 -11.69 -7.88
C PRO A 299 -21.67 -10.20 -7.66
N GLN A 300 -22.72 -9.48 -8.08
CA GLN A 300 -22.82 -8.03 -7.87
C GLN A 300 -22.86 -7.68 -6.38
N PHE A 301 -23.68 -8.40 -5.62
CA PHE A 301 -23.77 -8.33 -4.16
C PHE A 301 -23.73 -9.74 -3.60
N ASN A 302 -22.94 -9.96 -2.57
CA ASN A 302 -22.79 -11.27 -1.90
C ASN A 302 -22.57 -11.07 -0.39
N LEU A 303 -23.52 -10.40 0.25
CA LEU A 303 -23.38 -10.01 1.65
C LEU A 303 -23.33 -11.20 2.60
N GLN A 304 -24.03 -12.31 2.29
CA GLN A 304 -24.05 -13.49 3.15
C GLN A 304 -22.68 -14.14 3.29
N GLU A 305 -21.99 -14.39 2.17
CA GLU A 305 -20.64 -14.98 2.20
C GLU A 305 -19.62 -13.99 2.79
N GLY A 306 -19.75 -12.70 2.46
CA GLY A 306 -18.91 -11.66 3.04
C GLY A 306 -19.02 -11.59 4.56
N VAL A 307 -20.24 -11.57 5.08
CA VAL A 307 -20.49 -11.53 6.55
C VAL A 307 -19.99 -12.80 7.23
N LYS A 308 -20.17 -13.96 6.61
CA LYS A 308 -19.73 -15.26 7.16
C LYS A 308 -18.21 -15.34 7.33
N SER A 309 -17.45 -14.80 6.39
CA SER A 309 -16.00 -14.97 6.33
C SER A 309 -15.21 -13.77 6.89
N LEU A 310 -15.70 -12.54 6.68
CA LEU A 310 -15.02 -11.29 7.05
C LEU A 310 -15.75 -10.51 8.16
N GLY A 311 -17.02 -10.80 8.41
CA GLY A 311 -17.86 -10.02 9.34
C GLY A 311 -18.75 -9.00 8.62
N TYR A 312 -19.35 -8.07 9.37
CA TYR A 312 -20.28 -7.08 8.82
C TYR A 312 -19.62 -6.22 7.74
N ILE A 313 -20.37 -5.87 6.68
CA ILE A 313 -19.86 -5.06 5.56
C ILE A 313 -19.23 -3.75 6.07
N TRP A 314 -19.90 -3.05 6.99
CA TRP A 314 -19.29 -1.98 7.78
C TRP A 314 -19.01 -2.51 9.19
N PRO A 315 -17.80 -2.39 9.68
CA PRO A 315 -16.63 -1.72 9.11
C PRO A 315 -15.71 -2.61 8.26
N MET A 316 -15.93 -3.94 8.19
CA MET A 316 -14.91 -4.90 7.75
C MET A 316 -14.51 -4.78 6.26
N MET A 317 -15.47 -4.56 5.34
CA MET A 317 -15.13 -4.31 3.94
C MET A 317 -14.29 -3.03 3.79
N PHE A 318 -14.64 -2.00 4.54
CA PHE A 318 -13.97 -0.69 4.48
C PHE A 318 -12.50 -0.78 4.90
N ILE A 319 -12.20 -1.52 5.97
CA ILE A 319 -10.83 -1.73 6.42
C ILE A 319 -10.06 -2.70 5.54
N THR A 320 -10.74 -3.66 4.90
CA THR A 320 -10.11 -4.64 4.01
C THR A 320 -9.57 -3.97 2.75
N ILE A 321 -10.31 -3.00 2.18
CA ILE A 321 -9.83 -2.15 1.09
C ILE A 321 -9.20 -0.89 1.69
N ALA A 322 -8.03 -1.02 2.25
CA ALA A 322 -7.33 0.12 2.82
C ALA A 322 -6.74 1.01 1.73
N CYS A 323 -5.66 0.61 1.09
CA CYS A 323 -4.87 1.48 0.22
C CYS A 323 -5.63 1.99 -1.02
N GLY A 324 -6.43 1.15 -1.68
CA GLY A 324 -7.21 1.58 -2.85
C GLY A 324 -8.27 2.66 -2.60
N ALA A 325 -8.64 2.90 -1.32
CA ALA A 325 -9.61 3.93 -0.93
C ALA A 325 -9.00 5.02 -0.05
N ILE A 326 -8.24 4.66 0.98
CA ILE A 326 -7.51 5.60 1.86
C ILE A 326 -6.42 4.85 2.63
N SER A 327 -5.20 5.40 2.67
CA SER A 327 -4.04 4.78 3.32
C SER A 327 -3.25 5.78 4.16
N GLY A 328 -3.07 5.45 5.45
CA GLY A 328 -2.24 6.25 6.36
C GLY A 328 -0.74 6.21 6.00
N PHE A 329 -0.28 5.11 5.41
CA PHE A 329 1.10 4.97 4.95
C PHE A 329 1.50 6.07 3.96
N HIS A 330 0.55 6.58 3.15
CA HIS A 330 0.81 7.66 2.19
C HIS A 330 1.25 8.96 2.88
N SER A 331 0.77 9.24 4.10
CA SER A 331 1.24 10.40 4.87
C SER A 331 2.70 10.30 5.27
N LEU A 332 3.23 9.09 5.46
CA LEU A 332 4.64 8.85 5.75
C LEU A 332 5.50 9.07 4.50
N VAL A 333 5.04 8.63 3.34
CA VAL A 333 5.72 8.86 2.05
C VAL A 333 5.67 10.36 1.70
N GLY A 334 4.48 10.96 1.76
CA GLY A 334 4.26 12.37 1.44
C GLY A 334 5.10 13.30 2.29
N GLY A 335 5.03 13.14 3.63
CA GLY A 335 5.75 13.96 4.60
C GLY A 335 7.23 13.61 4.76
N GLY A 336 7.60 12.34 4.55
CA GLY A 336 8.98 11.87 4.72
C GLY A 336 9.92 12.20 3.56
N THR A 337 9.43 12.08 2.33
CA THR A 337 10.26 12.19 1.12
C THR A 337 9.71 13.17 0.09
N THR A 338 8.47 13.02 -0.33
CA THR A 338 7.91 13.74 -1.49
C THR A 338 7.87 15.25 -1.30
N CYS A 339 7.45 15.73 -0.12
CA CYS A 339 7.37 17.17 0.19
C CYS A 339 8.74 17.89 0.13
N LYS A 340 9.83 17.13 0.24
CA LYS A 340 11.21 17.63 0.17
C LYS A 340 11.77 17.71 -1.26
N GLN A 341 10.99 17.25 -2.26
CA GLN A 341 11.40 17.21 -3.67
C GLN A 341 10.57 18.15 -4.55
N ILE A 342 9.45 18.68 -4.04
CA ILE A 342 8.53 19.53 -4.80
C ILE A 342 9.12 20.92 -5.01
N SER A 343 9.27 21.33 -6.27
CA SER A 343 9.84 22.63 -6.66
C SER A 343 8.83 23.78 -6.57
N HIS A 344 7.55 23.55 -6.85
CA HIS A 344 6.49 24.57 -6.83
C HIS A 344 5.33 24.07 -5.96
N GLU A 345 4.80 24.92 -5.09
CA GLU A 345 3.74 24.56 -4.16
C GLU A 345 2.49 24.00 -4.87
N THR A 346 2.14 24.53 -6.02
CA THR A 346 1.00 24.08 -6.84
C THR A 346 1.16 22.65 -7.40
N ASP A 347 2.38 22.11 -7.41
CA ASP A 347 2.63 20.76 -7.89
C ASP A 347 2.29 19.71 -6.82
N ALA A 348 2.25 20.09 -5.53
CA ALA A 348 1.81 19.21 -4.45
C ALA A 348 0.44 18.58 -4.73
N ARG A 349 -0.53 19.39 -5.16
CA ARG A 349 -1.87 18.94 -5.56
C ARG A 349 -1.82 17.99 -6.76
N LYS A 350 -1.07 18.36 -7.79
CA LYS A 350 -0.97 17.56 -9.03
C LYS A 350 -0.28 16.21 -8.77
N ILE A 351 0.65 16.16 -7.83
CA ILE A 351 1.38 14.95 -7.47
C ILE A 351 0.51 14.09 -6.55
N SER A 352 0.20 14.55 -5.36
CA SER A 352 -0.38 13.70 -4.32
C SER A 352 -1.85 13.35 -4.57
N PHE A 353 -2.70 14.34 -4.88
CA PHE A 353 -4.11 14.08 -5.16
C PHE A 353 -4.30 13.13 -6.35
N ASN A 354 -3.57 13.37 -7.45
CA ASN A 354 -3.73 12.56 -8.66
C ASN A 354 -3.08 11.17 -8.52
N SER A 355 -2.01 11.02 -7.75
CA SER A 355 -1.43 9.70 -7.48
C SER A 355 -2.39 8.81 -6.72
N MET A 356 -3.12 9.36 -5.72
CA MET A 356 -4.16 8.59 -5.03
C MET A 356 -5.31 8.21 -5.95
N LEU A 357 -5.75 9.11 -6.85
CA LEU A 357 -6.79 8.75 -7.82
C LEU A 357 -6.30 7.68 -8.81
N LEU A 358 -5.03 7.71 -9.21
CA LEU A 358 -4.45 6.67 -10.07
C LEU A 358 -4.34 5.33 -9.34
N GLU A 359 -4.06 5.34 -8.05
CA GLU A 359 -4.08 4.14 -7.21
C GLU A 359 -5.50 3.58 -7.06
N SER A 360 -6.49 4.42 -6.85
CA SER A 360 -7.90 4.01 -6.86
C SER A 360 -8.33 3.44 -8.22
N LEU A 361 -7.82 3.99 -9.33
CA LEU A 361 -8.04 3.43 -10.67
C LEU A 361 -7.42 2.04 -10.81
N LEU A 362 -6.22 1.82 -10.28
CA LEU A 362 -5.61 0.49 -10.22
C LEU A 362 -6.52 -0.50 -9.46
N ALA A 363 -7.04 -0.10 -8.30
CA ALA A 363 -7.96 -0.93 -7.52
C ALA A 363 -9.27 -1.23 -8.28
N VAL A 364 -9.80 -0.28 -9.05
CA VAL A 364 -10.94 -0.51 -9.96
C VAL A 364 -10.59 -1.53 -11.05
N CYS A 365 -9.42 -1.40 -11.67
CA CYS A 365 -8.95 -2.37 -12.68
C CYS A 365 -8.80 -3.78 -12.08
N VAL A 366 -8.34 -3.90 -10.84
CA VAL A 366 -8.25 -5.19 -10.12
C VAL A 366 -9.63 -5.80 -9.93
N LEU A 367 -10.62 -5.02 -9.48
CA LEU A 367 -12.00 -5.52 -9.32
C LEU A 367 -12.60 -5.99 -10.64
N ILE A 368 -12.36 -5.26 -11.74
CA ILE A 368 -12.80 -5.66 -13.07
C ILE A 368 -12.08 -6.94 -13.53
N ALA A 369 -10.76 -7.03 -13.34
CA ALA A 369 -9.98 -8.22 -13.69
C ALA A 369 -10.50 -9.47 -12.95
N LEU A 370 -10.76 -9.36 -11.65
CA LEU A 370 -11.36 -10.44 -10.85
C LEU A 370 -12.75 -10.80 -11.35
N GLY A 371 -13.56 -9.76 -11.63
CA GLY A 371 -14.94 -9.94 -12.09
C GLY A 371 -15.07 -10.66 -13.43
N VAL A 372 -14.13 -10.41 -14.36
CA VAL A 372 -14.12 -11.02 -15.71
C VAL A 372 -13.30 -12.32 -15.73
N GLY A 373 -12.16 -12.33 -15.04
CA GLY A 373 -11.15 -13.38 -15.17
C GLY A 373 -11.38 -14.61 -14.29
N LEU A 374 -12.15 -14.52 -13.19
CA LEU A 374 -12.37 -15.64 -12.28
C LEU A 374 -13.85 -15.96 -12.09
N THR A 375 -14.16 -17.28 -12.00
CA THR A 375 -15.44 -17.71 -11.43
C THR A 375 -15.44 -17.50 -9.92
N PHE A 376 -16.62 -17.29 -9.31
CA PHE A 376 -16.71 -17.14 -7.85
C PHE A 376 -16.20 -18.38 -7.10
N ALA A 377 -16.37 -19.58 -7.68
CA ALA A 377 -15.86 -20.83 -7.10
C ALA A 377 -14.33 -20.86 -7.07
N ASP A 378 -13.66 -20.53 -8.18
CA ASP A 378 -12.19 -20.46 -8.24
C ASP A 378 -11.65 -19.37 -7.30
N TYR A 379 -12.28 -18.20 -7.30
CA TYR A 379 -11.94 -17.13 -6.38
C TYR A 379 -11.98 -17.57 -4.91
N LYS A 380 -13.10 -18.20 -4.50
CA LYS A 380 -13.28 -18.68 -3.12
C LYS A 380 -12.24 -19.74 -2.75
N MET A 381 -11.95 -20.67 -3.65
CA MET A 381 -10.96 -21.73 -3.42
C MET A 381 -9.54 -21.15 -3.21
N ILE A 382 -9.19 -20.06 -3.91
CA ILE A 382 -7.83 -19.47 -3.84
C ILE A 382 -7.70 -18.47 -2.69
N VAL A 383 -8.66 -17.56 -2.58
CA VAL A 383 -8.57 -16.40 -1.67
C VAL A 383 -9.18 -16.72 -0.31
N TRP A 384 -10.26 -17.52 -0.27
CA TRP A 384 -10.99 -17.89 0.94
C TRP A 384 -11.21 -19.41 1.02
N PRO A 385 -10.14 -20.23 1.02
CA PRO A 385 -10.28 -21.68 1.05
C PRO A 385 -11.05 -22.14 2.30
N SER A 386 -11.98 -23.05 2.08
CA SER A 386 -12.74 -23.70 3.18
C SER A 386 -11.93 -24.79 3.87
N ASP A 387 -10.91 -25.34 3.18
CA ASP A 387 -9.99 -26.33 3.71
C ASP A 387 -8.90 -25.65 4.56
N PRO A 388 -8.79 -25.95 5.87
CA PRO A 388 -7.78 -25.35 6.76
C PRO A 388 -6.32 -25.65 6.35
N SER A 389 -6.09 -26.71 5.56
CA SER A 389 -4.75 -27.06 5.06
C SER A 389 -4.28 -26.10 3.96
N LEU A 390 -5.19 -25.42 3.27
CA LEU A 390 -4.91 -24.47 2.21
C LEU A 390 -4.75 -23.06 2.79
N LYS A 391 -3.74 -22.32 2.31
CA LYS A 391 -3.50 -20.95 2.72
C LYS A 391 -4.17 -19.96 1.77
N SER A 392 -4.80 -18.93 2.31
CA SER A 392 -5.33 -17.81 1.54
C SER A 392 -4.22 -17.18 0.68
N ASN A 393 -4.47 -17.03 -0.63
CA ASN A 393 -3.49 -16.49 -1.59
C ASN A 393 -4.14 -15.46 -2.53
N PRO A 394 -4.41 -14.24 -2.06
CA PRO A 394 -5.03 -13.20 -2.88
C PRO A 394 -4.13 -12.75 -4.05
N ILE A 395 -2.80 -12.86 -3.91
CA ILE A 395 -1.87 -12.52 -5.00
C ILE A 395 -2.04 -13.48 -6.17
N LEU A 396 -2.13 -14.79 -5.92
CA LEU A 396 -2.42 -15.76 -6.96
C LEU A 396 -3.81 -15.53 -7.57
N GLY A 397 -4.82 -15.24 -6.74
CA GLY A 397 -6.18 -14.93 -7.21
C GLY A 397 -6.21 -13.79 -8.20
N PHE A 398 -5.60 -12.65 -7.85
CA PHE A 398 -5.45 -11.52 -8.75
C PHE A 398 -4.65 -11.90 -10.02
N SER A 399 -3.54 -12.60 -9.86
CA SER A 399 -2.65 -12.91 -10.98
C SER A 399 -3.30 -13.81 -12.03
N LEU A 400 -4.09 -14.79 -11.59
CA LEU A 400 -4.89 -15.62 -12.48
C LEU A 400 -5.99 -14.81 -13.18
N ALA A 401 -6.65 -13.93 -12.45
CA ALA A 401 -7.66 -13.03 -13.00
C ALA A 401 -7.07 -12.13 -14.09
N ALA A 402 -5.91 -11.52 -13.81
CA ALA A 402 -5.18 -10.68 -14.75
C ALA A 402 -4.71 -11.50 -15.98
N GLY A 403 -4.18 -12.71 -15.77
CA GLY A 403 -3.77 -13.59 -16.85
C GLY A 403 -4.90 -13.94 -17.81
N ARG A 404 -6.09 -14.26 -17.28
CA ARG A 404 -7.29 -14.52 -18.10
C ARG A 404 -7.79 -13.25 -18.79
N LEU A 405 -7.77 -12.09 -18.10
CA LEU A 405 -8.12 -10.81 -18.70
C LEU A 405 -7.20 -10.48 -19.88
N PHE A 406 -5.89 -10.68 -19.74
CA PHE A 406 -4.91 -10.44 -20.82
C PHE A 406 -5.12 -11.41 -21.99
N ASN A 407 -5.50 -12.65 -21.71
CA ASN A 407 -5.83 -13.61 -22.75
C ASN A 407 -7.07 -13.20 -23.54
N MET A 408 -8.15 -12.88 -22.84
CA MET A 408 -9.41 -12.47 -23.47
C MET A 408 -9.27 -11.15 -24.25
N GLY A 409 -8.49 -10.20 -23.73
CA GLY A 409 -8.33 -8.87 -24.34
C GLY A 409 -7.27 -8.79 -25.42
N LEU A 410 -6.15 -9.50 -25.28
CA LEU A 410 -4.94 -9.36 -26.09
C LEU A 410 -4.41 -10.68 -26.67
N GLY A 411 -5.03 -11.82 -26.35
CA GLY A 411 -4.57 -13.13 -26.80
C GLY A 411 -3.27 -13.63 -26.11
N ILE A 412 -2.85 -12.98 -25.02
CA ILE A 412 -1.64 -13.39 -24.27
C ILE A 412 -1.95 -14.73 -23.55
N PRO A 413 -1.08 -15.75 -23.65
CA PRO A 413 -1.29 -17.01 -22.94
C PRO A 413 -1.54 -16.81 -21.44
N VAL A 414 -2.57 -17.46 -20.88
CA VAL A 414 -2.98 -17.29 -19.47
C VAL A 414 -1.82 -17.55 -18.53
N SER A 415 -0.99 -18.56 -18.82
CA SER A 415 0.20 -18.90 -18.04
C SER A 415 1.19 -17.75 -17.94
N LEU A 416 1.49 -17.10 -19.06
CA LEU A 416 2.42 -15.97 -19.14
C LEU A 416 1.82 -14.73 -18.45
N GLY A 417 0.55 -14.43 -18.71
CA GLY A 417 -0.17 -13.33 -18.06
C GLY A 417 -0.26 -13.50 -16.55
N THR A 418 -0.45 -14.73 -16.06
CA THR A 418 -0.47 -15.02 -14.61
C THR A 418 0.89 -14.82 -13.96
N VAL A 419 1.96 -15.27 -14.58
CA VAL A 419 3.34 -15.01 -14.11
C VAL A 419 3.61 -13.52 -14.04
N PHE A 420 3.22 -12.78 -15.08
CA PHE A 420 3.36 -11.33 -15.09
C PHE A 420 2.54 -10.66 -13.97
N GLY A 421 1.34 -11.14 -13.70
CA GLY A 421 0.49 -10.68 -12.58
C GLY A 421 1.15 -10.88 -11.21
N ILE A 422 1.79 -12.04 -10.96
CA ILE A 422 2.53 -12.27 -9.71
C ILE A 422 3.72 -11.30 -9.59
N LEU A 423 4.49 -11.15 -10.66
CA LEU A 423 5.67 -10.27 -10.66
C LEU A 423 5.28 -8.80 -10.44
N LEU A 424 4.14 -8.38 -10.99
CA LEU A 424 3.58 -7.05 -10.75
C LEU A 424 3.39 -6.80 -9.25
N VAL A 425 2.78 -7.74 -8.54
CA VAL A 425 2.50 -7.60 -7.11
C VAL A 425 3.77 -7.75 -6.27
N GLU A 426 4.58 -8.77 -6.54
CA GLU A 426 5.80 -9.07 -5.77
C GLU A 426 6.82 -7.93 -5.82
N GLY A 427 6.96 -7.29 -6.98
CA GLY A 427 7.80 -6.10 -7.12
C GLY A 427 7.44 -5.03 -6.09
N PHE A 428 6.15 -4.81 -5.85
CA PHE A 428 5.67 -3.84 -4.86
C PHE A 428 5.81 -4.31 -3.42
N VAL A 429 5.37 -5.54 -3.15
CA VAL A 429 5.34 -6.06 -1.77
C VAL A 429 6.73 -5.99 -1.15
N ILE A 430 7.74 -6.48 -1.87
CA ILE A 430 9.10 -6.51 -1.32
C ILE A 430 9.70 -5.10 -1.22
N THR A 431 9.43 -4.22 -2.20
CA THR A 431 9.86 -2.81 -2.13
C THR A 431 9.25 -2.07 -0.95
N THR A 432 7.94 -2.25 -0.72
CA THR A 432 7.27 -1.65 0.44
C THR A 432 7.80 -2.23 1.75
N LEU A 433 8.10 -3.53 1.78
CA LEU A 433 8.68 -4.20 2.95
C LEU A 433 10.06 -3.62 3.31
N ASP A 434 10.94 -3.43 2.32
CA ASP A 434 12.26 -2.82 2.49
C ASP A 434 12.15 -1.40 3.08
N ALA A 435 11.26 -0.59 2.50
CA ALA A 435 11.01 0.77 2.93
C ALA A 435 10.42 0.82 4.35
N ALA A 436 9.46 -0.05 4.65
CA ALA A 436 8.78 -0.10 5.94
C ALA A 436 9.73 -0.52 7.08
N VAL A 437 10.59 -1.52 6.87
CA VAL A 437 11.59 -1.92 7.87
C VAL A 437 12.60 -0.80 8.12
N ARG A 438 13.03 -0.09 7.07
CA ARG A 438 13.90 1.08 7.21
C ARG A 438 13.25 2.20 7.99
N LEU A 439 11.98 2.52 7.72
CA LEU A 439 11.22 3.53 8.46
C LEU A 439 11.06 3.11 9.93
N ASN A 440 10.72 1.86 10.18
CA ASN A 440 10.59 1.34 11.54
C ASN A 440 11.89 1.46 12.36
N ARG A 441 13.04 1.23 11.72
CA ARG A 441 14.36 1.46 12.34
C ARG A 441 14.49 2.88 12.87
N TYR A 442 14.14 3.90 12.07
CA TYR A 442 14.19 5.31 12.49
C TYR A 442 13.19 5.59 13.62
N LEU A 443 11.99 5.03 13.55
CA LEU A 443 10.99 5.20 14.59
C LEU A 443 11.41 4.57 15.93
N PHE A 444 12.11 3.43 15.91
CA PHE A 444 12.71 2.88 17.13
C PHE A 444 13.78 3.80 17.71
N GLU A 445 14.66 4.39 16.89
CA GLU A 445 15.64 5.36 17.35
C GLU A 445 14.96 6.58 18.02
N GLU A 446 13.88 7.10 17.41
CA GLU A 446 13.08 8.18 18.01
C GLU A 446 12.38 7.71 19.30
N LEU A 447 11.80 6.52 19.32
CA LEU A 447 11.13 5.96 20.51
C LEU A 447 12.10 5.86 21.70
N TRP A 448 13.33 5.41 21.47
CA TRP A 448 14.34 5.34 22.53
C TRP A 448 14.69 6.72 23.10
N THR A 449 14.73 7.76 22.25
CA THR A 449 14.94 9.15 22.73
C THR A 449 13.76 9.70 23.51
N ILE A 450 12.54 9.19 23.28
CA ILE A 450 11.34 9.54 24.04
C ILE A 450 11.36 8.87 25.41
N LEU A 451 11.71 7.58 25.47
CA LEU A 451 11.70 6.77 26.68
C LEU A 451 12.88 7.08 27.60
N PHE A 452 14.06 7.30 27.04
CA PHE A 452 15.31 7.51 27.76
C PHE A 452 15.91 8.89 27.45
N LYS A 453 16.18 9.68 28.48
CA LYS A 453 16.85 11.02 28.30
C LYS A 453 18.23 10.90 27.62
N LYS A 454 18.93 9.79 27.86
CA LYS A 454 20.23 9.45 27.23
C LYS A 454 20.19 7.95 26.87
N PRO A 455 19.68 7.57 25.69
CA PRO A 455 19.62 6.18 25.29
C PRO A 455 21.02 5.58 25.15
N HIS A 456 21.16 4.31 25.51
CA HIS A 456 22.43 3.60 25.36
C HIS A 456 22.82 3.49 23.86
N LYS A 457 24.12 3.50 23.55
CA LYS A 457 24.63 3.48 22.17
C LYS A 457 24.09 2.30 21.34
N ILE A 458 23.82 1.16 21.94
CA ILE A 458 23.23 -0.02 21.28
C ILE A 458 21.83 0.30 20.76
N LEU A 459 21.00 0.99 21.54
CA LEU A 459 19.64 1.37 21.15
C LEU A 459 19.62 2.38 19.98
N MET A 460 20.68 3.12 19.78
CA MET A 460 20.87 4.04 18.66
C MET A 460 21.58 3.42 17.46
N ASN A 461 21.89 2.12 17.53
CA ASN A 461 22.55 1.42 16.42
C ASN A 461 21.52 1.03 15.36
N PRO A 462 21.71 1.45 14.10
CA PRO A 462 20.79 1.13 13.00
C PRO A 462 20.57 -0.38 12.80
N TRP A 463 21.61 -1.20 12.92
CA TRP A 463 21.54 -2.64 12.78
C TRP A 463 20.74 -3.30 13.90
N PHE A 464 20.88 -2.82 15.14
CA PHE A 464 20.10 -3.30 16.27
C PHE A 464 18.59 -3.05 16.04
N ASN A 465 18.22 -1.85 15.65
CA ASN A 465 16.82 -1.49 15.40
C ASN A 465 16.23 -2.18 14.17
N SER A 466 17.01 -2.40 13.12
CA SER A 466 16.61 -3.23 11.97
C SER A 466 16.37 -4.68 12.38
N CYS A 467 17.28 -5.26 13.17
CA CYS A 467 17.18 -6.63 13.67
C CYS A 467 15.94 -6.80 14.56
N LEU A 468 15.70 -5.86 15.47
CA LEU A 468 14.50 -5.83 16.32
C LEU A 468 13.21 -5.81 15.48
N THR A 469 13.14 -4.93 14.47
CA THR A 469 12.01 -4.86 13.53
C THR A 469 11.80 -6.20 12.82
N VAL A 470 12.87 -6.79 12.28
CA VAL A 470 12.80 -8.04 11.52
C VAL A 470 12.37 -9.21 12.40
N ILE A 471 12.86 -9.30 13.63
CA ILE A 471 12.45 -10.35 14.58
C ILE A 471 10.96 -10.22 14.92
N MET A 472 10.49 -9.01 15.25
CA MET A 472 9.07 -8.78 15.57
C MET A 472 8.17 -9.07 14.36
N MET A 473 8.55 -8.60 13.17
CA MET A 473 7.87 -8.89 11.92
C MET A 473 7.76 -10.40 11.67
N PHE A 474 8.87 -11.12 11.82
CA PHE A 474 8.94 -12.57 11.59
C PHE A 474 8.03 -13.33 12.57
N ILE A 475 8.08 -13.00 13.87
CA ILE A 475 7.23 -13.63 14.89
C ILE A 475 5.75 -13.44 14.54
N LEU A 476 5.34 -12.22 14.21
CA LEU A 476 3.94 -11.94 13.85
C LEU A 476 3.52 -12.69 12.58
N ALA A 477 4.37 -12.73 11.56
CA ALA A 477 4.07 -13.41 10.30
C ALA A 477 4.06 -14.93 10.43
N TYR A 478 4.91 -15.50 11.28
CA TYR A 478 5.00 -16.95 11.51
C TYR A 478 3.87 -17.48 12.36
N THR A 479 3.47 -16.74 13.40
CA THR A 479 2.44 -17.16 14.36
C THR A 479 1.02 -16.91 13.90
N ASN A 480 0.83 -16.12 12.84
CA ASN A 480 -0.50 -15.73 12.38
C ASN A 480 -0.67 -15.97 10.87
N ALA A 481 -1.83 -16.47 10.48
CA ALA A 481 -2.18 -16.59 9.06
C ALA A 481 -2.35 -15.20 8.42
N PHE A 482 -2.04 -15.08 7.13
CA PHE A 482 -2.21 -13.84 6.37
C PHE A 482 -3.63 -13.27 6.46
N SER A 483 -4.66 -14.13 6.37
CA SER A 483 -6.08 -13.75 6.48
C SER A 483 -6.45 -13.13 7.85
N VAL A 484 -5.65 -13.39 8.88
CA VAL A 484 -5.84 -12.82 10.22
C VAL A 484 -5.05 -11.53 10.39
N LEU A 485 -3.85 -11.44 9.78
CA LEU A 485 -3.01 -10.25 9.81
C LEU A 485 -3.57 -9.10 8.96
N TRP A 486 -4.20 -9.42 7.82
CA TRP A 486 -4.67 -8.40 6.89
C TRP A 486 -5.71 -7.44 7.48
N PRO A 487 -6.77 -7.89 8.20
CA PRO A 487 -7.74 -6.98 8.81
C PRO A 487 -7.14 -6.02 9.84
N ILE A 488 -6.26 -6.50 10.72
CA ILE A 488 -5.65 -5.61 11.74
C ILE A 488 -4.65 -4.64 11.11
N PHE A 489 -3.89 -5.07 10.09
CA PHE A 489 -3.06 -4.19 9.30
C PHE A 489 -3.91 -3.11 8.60
N GLY A 490 -4.96 -3.49 7.89
CA GLY A 490 -5.85 -2.56 7.20
C GLY A 490 -6.49 -1.56 8.16
N THR A 491 -6.92 -2.02 9.32
CA THR A 491 -7.47 -1.16 10.38
C THR A 491 -6.44 -0.16 10.89
N ALA A 492 -5.23 -0.63 11.23
CA ALA A 492 -4.16 0.24 11.71
C ALA A 492 -3.73 1.27 10.66
N ASN A 493 -3.63 0.86 9.39
CA ASN A 493 -3.27 1.74 8.29
C ASN A 493 -4.30 2.86 8.07
N GLN A 494 -5.58 2.52 8.06
CA GLN A 494 -6.66 3.52 7.93
C GLN A 494 -6.83 4.38 9.19
N LEU A 495 -6.55 3.83 10.36
CA LEU A 495 -6.54 4.61 11.59
C LEU A 495 -5.42 5.64 11.60
N LEU A 496 -4.23 5.32 11.05
CA LEU A 496 -3.19 6.32 10.83
C LEU A 496 -3.67 7.45 9.90
N ALA A 497 -4.42 7.12 8.84
CA ALA A 497 -5.01 8.15 7.98
C ALA A 497 -6.00 9.05 8.74
N ALA A 498 -6.85 8.47 9.60
CA ALA A 498 -7.75 9.25 10.45
C ALA A 498 -6.97 10.19 11.38
N LEU A 499 -5.91 9.69 12.05
CA LEU A 499 -5.08 10.48 12.95
C LEU A 499 -4.30 11.59 12.22
N ALA A 500 -3.84 11.31 11.00
CA ALA A 500 -3.22 12.30 10.13
C ALA A 500 -4.21 13.40 9.72
N LEU A 501 -5.43 13.05 9.32
CA LEU A 501 -6.49 14.01 8.99
C LEU A 501 -6.96 14.82 10.21
N ILE A 502 -6.96 14.23 11.41
CA ILE A 502 -7.16 14.96 12.67
C ILE A 502 -6.07 16.02 12.87
N THR A 503 -4.81 15.64 12.62
CA THR A 503 -3.67 16.57 12.70
C THR A 503 -3.81 17.69 11.67
N VAL A 504 -4.20 17.39 10.43
CA VAL A 504 -4.53 18.36 9.38
C VAL A 504 -5.63 19.30 9.82
N SER A 505 -6.74 18.76 10.35
CA SER A 505 -7.89 19.54 10.81
C SER A 505 -7.49 20.49 11.94
N SER A 506 -6.71 20.00 12.91
CA SER A 506 -6.16 20.83 14.00
C SER A 506 -5.24 21.94 13.48
N TRP A 507 -4.40 21.63 12.48
CA TRP A 507 -3.52 22.61 11.84
C TRP A 507 -4.33 23.72 11.13
N LEU A 508 -5.41 23.37 10.44
CA LEU A 508 -6.31 24.31 9.76
C LEU A 508 -7.07 25.19 10.76
N VAL A 509 -7.61 24.58 11.83
CA VAL A 509 -8.30 25.28 12.91
C VAL A 509 -7.40 26.33 13.55
N LEU A 510 -6.15 25.96 13.90
CA LEU A 510 -5.19 26.90 14.51
C LEU A 510 -4.85 28.10 13.60
N ARG A 511 -5.07 27.98 12.29
CA ARG A 511 -4.84 29.03 11.29
C ARG A 511 -6.10 29.75 10.80
N GLY A 512 -7.28 29.48 11.42
CA GLY A 512 -8.55 30.10 11.05
C GLY A 512 -9.05 29.74 9.66
N ARG A 513 -8.67 28.55 9.15
CA ARG A 513 -9.05 28.06 7.82
C ARG A 513 -10.22 27.09 7.89
N LYS A 514 -10.96 26.94 6.78
CA LYS A 514 -12.01 25.92 6.66
C LYS A 514 -11.39 24.53 6.78
N TYR A 515 -11.94 23.67 7.62
CA TYR A 515 -11.38 22.38 7.97
C TYR A 515 -12.33 21.19 7.78
N PHE A 516 -13.62 21.43 7.51
CA PHE A 516 -14.64 20.37 7.42
C PHE A 516 -14.33 19.31 6.35
N PHE A 517 -13.71 19.70 5.24
CA PHE A 517 -13.31 18.76 4.18
C PHE A 517 -12.26 17.72 4.62
N ALA A 518 -11.49 18.01 5.68
CA ALA A 518 -10.55 17.08 6.30
C ALA A 518 -11.14 16.42 7.56
N LEU A 519 -11.94 17.16 8.34
CA LEU A 519 -12.52 16.67 9.59
C LEU A 519 -13.57 15.58 9.35
N PHE A 520 -14.46 15.75 8.35
CA PHE A 520 -15.49 14.74 8.05
C PHE A 520 -14.87 13.38 7.67
N PRO A 521 -13.94 13.29 6.71
CA PRO A 521 -13.19 12.05 6.48
C PRO A 521 -12.49 11.49 7.71
N ALA A 522 -11.89 12.35 8.54
CA ALA A 522 -11.21 11.94 9.76
C ALA A 522 -12.16 11.24 10.75
N LEU A 523 -13.32 11.84 11.00
CA LEU A 523 -14.34 11.30 11.91
C LEU A 523 -14.94 10.00 11.38
N PHE A 524 -15.25 9.94 10.07
CA PHE A 524 -15.77 8.73 9.44
C PHE A 524 -14.77 7.58 9.59
N MET A 525 -13.49 7.82 9.25
CA MET A 525 -12.46 6.79 9.35
C MET A 525 -12.15 6.42 10.80
N LEU A 526 -12.17 7.37 11.73
CA LEU A 526 -11.99 7.08 13.15
C LEU A 526 -13.12 6.16 13.68
N ALA A 527 -14.36 6.47 13.35
CA ALA A 527 -15.51 5.63 13.73
C ALA A 527 -15.39 4.23 13.11
N THR A 528 -15.08 4.14 11.81
CA THR A 528 -14.93 2.88 11.09
C THR A 528 -13.81 2.01 11.69
N THR A 529 -12.66 2.61 11.95
CA THR A 529 -11.49 1.86 12.44
C THR A 529 -11.61 1.46 13.92
N ILE A 530 -12.17 2.32 14.77
CA ILE A 530 -12.44 1.94 16.18
C ILE A 530 -13.46 0.81 16.23
N SER A 531 -14.53 0.87 15.43
CA SER A 531 -15.53 -0.21 15.36
C SER A 531 -14.90 -1.51 14.87
N ALA A 532 -13.98 -1.45 13.90
CA ALA A 532 -13.24 -2.62 13.43
C ALA A 532 -12.35 -3.22 14.53
N LEU A 533 -11.59 -2.38 15.27
CA LEU A 533 -10.77 -2.85 16.39
C LEU A 533 -11.64 -3.53 17.47
N VAL A 534 -12.79 -2.96 17.82
CA VAL A 534 -13.70 -3.59 18.79
C VAL A 534 -14.17 -4.98 18.33
N LEU A 535 -14.49 -5.14 17.03
CA LEU A 535 -14.88 -6.44 16.49
C LEU A 535 -13.71 -7.42 16.46
N LEU A 536 -12.51 -6.96 16.08
CA LEU A 536 -11.29 -7.77 16.07
C LEU A 536 -10.89 -8.19 17.50
N PHE A 537 -10.99 -7.29 18.45
CA PHE A 537 -10.79 -7.57 19.89
C PHE A 537 -11.64 -8.76 20.36
N MET A 538 -12.95 -8.73 20.04
CA MET A 538 -13.86 -9.82 20.39
C MET A 538 -13.50 -11.14 19.70
N ASP A 539 -13.06 -11.08 18.44
CA ASP A 539 -12.64 -12.25 17.67
C ASP A 539 -11.33 -12.86 18.22
N TYR A 540 -10.35 -12.02 18.55
CA TYR A 540 -9.07 -12.47 19.13
C TYR A 540 -9.23 -13.12 20.51
N ILE A 541 -10.16 -12.62 21.34
CA ILE A 541 -10.51 -13.30 22.60
C ILE A 541 -11.08 -14.69 22.33
N LYS A 542 -12.06 -14.80 21.41
CA LYS A 542 -12.70 -16.08 21.07
C LYS A 542 -11.72 -17.10 20.50
N LYS A 543 -10.72 -16.64 19.72
CA LYS A 543 -9.69 -17.47 19.10
C LYS A 543 -8.45 -17.66 19.99
N SER A 544 -8.43 -17.10 21.21
CA SER A 544 -7.29 -17.14 22.13
C SER A 544 -5.98 -16.62 21.51
N ASN A 545 -6.08 -15.65 20.58
CA ASN A 545 -4.91 -15.03 19.93
C ASN A 545 -4.40 -13.84 20.75
N TYR A 546 -3.69 -14.12 21.84
CA TYR A 546 -3.23 -13.12 22.80
C TYR A 546 -2.22 -12.12 22.23
N ILE A 547 -1.44 -12.49 21.19
CA ILE A 547 -0.47 -11.59 20.56
C ILE A 547 -1.21 -10.48 19.84
N LEU A 548 -2.16 -10.82 18.95
CA LEU A 548 -2.93 -9.82 18.22
C LEU A 548 -3.89 -9.07 19.13
N LEU A 549 -4.41 -9.71 20.19
CA LEU A 549 -5.21 -9.03 21.22
C LEU A 549 -4.40 -7.91 21.90
N ALA A 550 -3.14 -8.17 22.28
CA ALA A 550 -2.28 -7.15 22.86
C ALA A 550 -1.98 -6.00 21.90
N VAL A 551 -1.74 -6.30 20.61
CA VAL A 551 -1.55 -5.30 19.58
C VAL A 551 -2.80 -4.45 19.38
N ASP A 552 -3.97 -5.07 19.35
CA ASP A 552 -5.26 -4.41 19.18
C ASP A 552 -5.57 -3.45 20.33
N ILE A 553 -5.38 -3.89 21.58
CA ILE A 553 -5.49 -3.03 22.78
C ILE A 553 -4.56 -1.83 22.69
N LEU A 554 -3.32 -2.05 22.27
CA LEU A 554 -2.34 -0.97 22.13
C LEU A 554 -2.80 0.06 21.09
N LEU A 555 -3.32 -0.38 19.94
CA LEU A 555 -3.87 0.49 18.91
C LEU A 555 -5.08 1.29 19.41
N LEU A 556 -5.99 0.66 20.16
CA LEU A 556 -7.15 1.33 20.78
C LEU A 556 -6.71 2.43 21.77
N VAL A 557 -5.75 2.13 22.64
CA VAL A 557 -5.23 3.11 23.63
C VAL A 557 -4.54 4.28 22.94
N LEU A 558 -3.69 4.00 21.96
CA LEU A 558 -2.95 5.04 21.22
C LEU A 558 -3.90 5.95 20.43
N SER A 559 -4.88 5.36 19.74
CA SER A 559 -5.87 6.11 18.96
C SER A 559 -6.79 6.95 19.84
N GLY A 560 -7.27 6.40 20.93
CA GLY A 560 -8.06 7.13 21.92
C GLY A 560 -7.31 8.32 22.50
N GLY A 561 -6.02 8.15 22.79
CA GLY A 561 -5.15 9.22 23.27
C GLY A 561 -5.04 10.39 22.27
N VAL A 562 -4.82 10.11 20.99
CA VAL A 562 -4.75 11.17 19.95
C VAL A 562 -6.11 11.85 19.75
N ALA A 563 -7.21 11.09 19.73
CA ALA A 563 -8.56 11.64 19.61
C ALA A 563 -8.89 12.61 20.77
N LEU A 564 -8.58 12.22 22.01
CA LEU A 564 -8.79 13.09 23.17
C LEU A 564 -7.96 14.40 23.11
N LEU A 565 -6.71 14.32 22.64
CA LEU A 565 -5.88 15.52 22.46
C LEU A 565 -6.45 16.44 21.38
N ALA A 566 -6.96 15.89 20.30
CA ALA A 566 -7.62 16.64 19.24
C ALA A 566 -8.85 17.39 19.80
N ILE A 567 -9.74 16.69 20.50
CA ILE A 567 -10.93 17.29 21.14
C ILE A 567 -10.52 18.46 22.05
N LYS A 568 -9.50 18.28 22.90
CA LYS A 568 -8.97 19.36 23.75
C LYS A 568 -8.47 20.56 22.93
N THR A 569 -7.85 20.34 21.79
CA THR A 569 -7.35 21.41 20.92
C THR A 569 -8.50 22.20 20.29
N PHE A 570 -9.54 21.52 19.80
CA PHE A 570 -10.74 22.15 19.24
C PHE A 570 -11.48 22.97 20.29
N LEU A 571 -11.71 22.42 21.49
CA LEU A 571 -12.43 23.09 22.58
C LEU A 571 -11.68 24.35 23.10
N LYS A 572 -10.35 24.32 23.19
CA LYS A 572 -9.56 25.49 23.61
C LYS A 572 -9.70 26.68 22.66
N LYS A 573 -9.88 26.42 21.36
CA LYS A 573 -10.04 27.50 20.39
C LYS A 573 -11.45 28.05 20.40
N GLY A 574 -12.48 27.22 20.53
CA GLY A 574 -13.87 27.68 20.68
C GLY A 574 -14.01 28.70 21.82
N LYS A 575 -13.39 28.41 22.99
CA LYS A 575 -13.37 29.35 24.12
C LYS A 575 -12.63 30.68 23.83
N LYS A 576 -11.57 30.67 23.00
CA LYS A 576 -10.85 31.90 22.62
C LYS A 576 -11.62 32.75 21.61
N GLU A 577 -12.39 32.16 20.73
CA GLU A 577 -13.26 32.88 19.78
C GLU A 577 -14.48 33.46 20.51
N GLU A 578 -15.11 32.71 21.41
CA GLU A 578 -16.21 33.16 22.26
C GLU A 578 -15.83 34.35 23.17
N ILE A 579 -14.59 34.33 23.73
CA ILE A 579 -14.06 35.48 24.51
C ILE A 579 -13.78 36.69 23.61
N LYS A 580 -13.38 36.48 22.36
CA LYS A 580 -13.16 37.59 21.41
C LYS A 580 -14.48 38.21 20.92
N GLU A 581 -15.52 37.38 20.67
CA GLU A 581 -16.84 37.89 20.31
C GLU A 581 -17.53 38.61 21.48
N ASN A 582 -17.32 38.18 22.71
CA ASN A 582 -17.87 38.83 23.89
C ASN A 582 -17.08 40.11 24.32
N LEU A 583 -15.93 40.37 23.71
CA LEU A 583 -15.10 41.57 23.95
C LEU A 583 -15.14 42.57 22.77
N ALA A 584 -15.80 42.21 21.66
CA ALA A 584 -16.06 43.08 20.52
C ALA A 584 -17.52 43.59 20.51
#